data_1cc51013cda7d77775a059fb61de027b
#
_entry.id   1cc51013cda7d77775a059fb61de027b
#
_cell.length_a   1.000
_cell.length_b   1.000
_cell.length_c   1.000
_cell.angle_alpha   90.00
_cell.angle_beta   90.00
_cell.angle_gamma   90.00
#
_symmetry.space_group_name_H-M   'P 1'
#
loop_
_entity.id
_entity.type
_entity.pdbx_description
1 polymer ?
#
loop_
_entity_poly.entity_id
_entity_poly.type
_entity_poly.pdbx_seq_one_letter_code
_entity_poly.pdbx_strand_id
1 'polypeptide(L)'
;MLNKYYVLVLSLNQSGGNSEEITRHDTYNAAESKYYDKCSSYAGNAQTGYVVIQLLDGYGRSIKSATIDRLPEPTPEPTEE
;
A
#
# COMPACT_ATOMS: atom_id res chain seq x y z
N MET A 1 1.21 8.62 25.46
CA MET A 1 1.56 7.46 24.65
C MET A 1 0.59 7.26 23.53
N LEU A 2 1.09 6.97 22.35
CA LEU A 2 0.24 6.81 21.19
C LEU A 2 -0.11 5.34 21.03
N ASN A 3 -1.35 4.99 21.29
CA ASN A 3 -1.83 3.63 21.22
C ASN A 3 -2.63 3.40 19.95
N LYS A 4 -2.27 4.11 18.90
CA LYS A 4 -3.01 4.00 17.66
C LYS A 4 -2.15 3.34 16.60
N TYR A 5 -2.82 2.81 15.60
CA TYR A 5 -2.16 2.23 14.44
C TYR A 5 -2.79 2.81 13.20
N TYR A 6 -2.03 2.87 12.14
CA TYR A 6 -2.51 3.44 10.89
C TYR A 6 -2.24 2.48 9.74
N VAL A 7 -3.15 2.48 8.78
CA VAL A 7 -2.91 1.77 7.54
C VAL A 7 -2.86 2.82 6.44
N LEU A 8 -1.72 2.91 5.78
CA LEU A 8 -1.49 3.87 4.72
C LEU A 8 -1.51 3.13 3.39
N VAL A 9 -2.26 3.65 2.44
CA VAL A 9 -2.32 3.08 1.10
C VAL A 9 -2.02 4.19 0.11
N LEU A 10 -1.01 3.97 -0.73
CA LEU A 10 -0.72 4.85 -1.85
C LEU A 10 -0.88 4.00 -3.09
N SER A 11 -1.78 4.39 -3.97
CA SER A 11 -2.08 3.56 -5.13
C SER A 11 -2.04 4.35 -6.42
N LEU A 12 -1.61 3.67 -7.46
CA LEU A 12 -1.62 4.19 -8.82
C LEU A 12 -2.26 3.11 -9.67
N ASN A 13 -3.36 3.42 -10.35
CA ASN A 13 -3.98 2.41 -11.18
C ASN A 13 -3.38 2.43 -12.57
N GLN A 14 -3.74 1.45 -13.38
CA GLN A 14 -3.11 1.31 -14.69
C GLN A 14 -3.49 2.41 -15.65
N SER A 15 -4.56 3.12 -15.40
CA SER A 15 -4.94 4.23 -16.25
C SER A 15 -4.31 5.54 -15.83
N GLY A 16 -3.52 5.53 -14.76
CA GLY A 16 -2.81 6.72 -14.33
C GLY A 16 -3.42 7.46 -13.16
N GLY A 17 -4.60 7.06 -12.73
CA GLY A 17 -5.20 7.69 -11.56
C GLY A 17 -4.50 7.26 -10.30
N ASN A 18 -4.32 8.16 -9.35
CA ASN A 18 -3.69 7.78 -8.10
C ASN A 18 -4.57 8.21 -6.92
N SER A 19 -4.34 7.58 -5.79
CA SER A 19 -5.07 7.91 -4.59
C SER A 19 -4.24 7.59 -3.37
N GLU A 20 -4.65 8.20 -2.27
CA GLU A 20 -4.01 8.02 -0.97
C GLU A 20 -5.11 7.78 0.04
N GLU A 21 -4.83 6.90 0.96
CA GLU A 21 -5.80 6.63 2.01
C GLU A 21 -5.04 6.35 3.29
N ILE A 22 -5.48 6.94 4.39
CA ILE A 22 -4.95 6.63 5.71
C ILE A 22 -6.13 6.35 6.61
N THR A 23 -6.10 5.20 7.29
CA THR A 23 -7.12 4.87 8.27
C THR A 23 -6.45 4.68 9.62
N ARG A 24 -7.16 5.04 10.68
CA ARG A 24 -6.65 4.94 12.03
C ARG A 24 -7.40 3.85 12.77
N HIS A 25 -6.67 3.09 13.54
CA HIS A 25 -7.24 1.96 14.28
C HIS A 25 -6.76 2.01 15.72
N ASP A 26 -7.61 1.57 16.63
CA ASP A 26 -7.30 1.65 18.05
C ASP A 26 -6.50 0.45 18.55
N THR A 27 -6.51 -0.64 17.80
CA THR A 27 -5.80 -1.84 18.21
C THR A 27 -4.97 -2.36 17.04
N TYR A 28 -3.93 -3.10 17.38
CA TYR A 28 -3.09 -3.72 16.38
C TYR A 28 -3.90 -4.70 15.53
N ASN A 29 -4.76 -5.49 16.17
CA ASN A 29 -5.53 -6.48 15.43
C ASN A 29 -6.45 -5.85 14.40
N ALA A 30 -7.08 -4.73 14.75
CA ALA A 30 -7.95 -4.04 13.81
C ALA A 30 -7.15 -3.49 12.65
N ALA A 31 -5.98 -2.92 12.95
CA ALA A 31 -5.12 -2.37 11.91
C ALA A 31 -4.58 -3.47 11.01
N GLU A 32 -4.18 -4.59 11.59
CA GLU A 32 -3.65 -5.71 10.82
C GLU A 32 -4.72 -6.27 9.90
N SER A 33 -5.95 -6.38 10.39
CA SER A 33 -7.05 -6.84 9.56
C SER A 33 -7.28 -5.92 8.38
N LYS A 34 -7.24 -4.61 8.62
CA LYS A 34 -7.40 -3.65 7.55
C LYS A 34 -6.26 -3.71 6.55
N TYR A 35 -5.06 -3.91 7.06
CA TYR A 35 -3.87 -4.03 6.22
C TYR A 35 -4.04 -5.21 5.24
N TYR A 36 -4.44 -6.38 5.76
CA TYR A 36 -4.60 -7.54 4.90
C TYR A 36 -5.80 -7.40 3.96
N ASP A 37 -6.87 -6.72 4.41
CA ASP A 37 -7.99 -6.44 3.54
C ASP A 37 -7.55 -5.60 2.35
N LYS A 38 -6.74 -4.59 2.58
CA LYS A 38 -6.26 -3.74 1.50
C LYS A 38 -5.33 -4.51 0.58
N CYS A 39 -4.46 -5.34 1.12
CA CYS A 39 -3.58 -6.15 0.30
C CYS A 39 -4.40 -7.05 -0.62
N SER A 40 -5.40 -7.73 -0.07
CA SER A 40 -6.25 -8.61 -0.84
C SER A 40 -7.05 -7.85 -1.90
N SER A 41 -7.61 -6.72 -1.50
CA SER A 41 -8.44 -5.92 -2.38
C SER A 41 -7.65 -5.45 -3.60
N TYR A 42 -6.46 -4.92 -3.38
CA TYR A 42 -5.67 -4.42 -4.48
C TYR A 42 -5.05 -5.56 -5.30
N ALA A 43 -4.71 -6.66 -4.66
CA ALA A 43 -4.17 -7.81 -5.38
C ALA A 43 -5.21 -8.40 -6.32
N GLY A 44 -6.49 -8.34 -5.95
CA GLY A 44 -7.55 -8.88 -6.78
C GLY A 44 -8.13 -7.90 -7.78
N ASN A 45 -7.66 -6.67 -7.79
CA ASN A 45 -8.23 -5.65 -8.66
C ASN A 45 -7.40 -5.55 -9.95
N ALA A 46 -8.05 -5.78 -11.08
CA ALA A 46 -7.37 -5.76 -12.37
C ALA A 46 -6.85 -4.38 -12.75
N GLN A 47 -7.38 -3.34 -12.13
CA GLN A 47 -6.94 -1.98 -12.44
C GLN A 47 -5.73 -1.54 -11.63
N THR A 48 -5.31 -2.35 -10.66
CA THR A 48 -4.16 -2.01 -9.83
C THR A 48 -2.91 -1.92 -10.68
N GLY A 49 -2.23 -0.80 -10.62
CA GLY A 49 -0.94 -0.64 -11.27
C GLY A 49 0.19 -0.79 -10.27
N TYR A 50 0.26 0.14 -9.32
CA TYR A 50 1.30 0.10 -8.31
C TYR A 50 0.69 0.55 -6.99
N VAL A 51 0.85 -0.25 -5.96
CA VAL A 51 0.29 0.13 -4.67
C VAL A 51 1.26 -0.22 -3.57
N VAL A 52 1.37 0.67 -2.59
CA VAL A 52 2.14 0.45 -1.39
C VAL A 52 1.15 0.49 -0.22
N ILE A 53 1.16 -0.54 0.58
CA ILE A 53 0.29 -0.63 1.74
C ILE A 53 1.19 -0.80 2.95
N GLN A 54 1.04 0.06 3.94
CA GLN A 54 1.88 0.01 5.13
C GLN A 54 1.03 0.01 6.38
N LEU A 55 1.44 -0.79 7.33
CA LEU A 55 0.87 -0.77 8.67
C LEU A 55 1.86 -0.03 9.55
N LEU A 56 1.41 1.07 10.13
CA LEU A 56 2.26 1.95 10.91
C LEU A 56 1.83 1.96 12.37
N ASP A 57 2.78 2.19 13.26
CA ASP A 57 2.44 2.38 14.66
C ASP A 57 2.06 3.83 14.91
N GLY A 58 1.77 4.17 16.14
CA GLY A 58 1.32 5.51 16.48
C GLY A 58 2.37 6.58 16.30
N TYR A 59 3.61 6.19 16.10
CA TYR A 59 4.70 7.12 15.86
C TYR A 59 5.06 7.22 14.39
N GLY A 60 4.31 6.52 13.53
CA GLY A 60 4.55 6.58 12.10
C GLY A 60 5.58 5.60 11.60
N ARG A 61 6.03 4.67 12.44
CA ARG A 61 7.02 3.70 12.02
C ARG A 61 6.34 2.53 11.36
N SER A 62 6.92 2.03 10.29
CA SER A 62 6.35 0.92 9.54
C SER A 62 6.55 -0.39 10.29
N ILE A 63 5.45 -1.09 10.53
CA ILE A 63 5.50 -2.41 11.15
C ILE A 63 5.45 -3.47 10.05
N LYS A 64 4.61 -3.27 9.05
CA LYS A 64 4.48 -4.17 7.91
C LYS A 64 4.35 -3.33 6.66
N SER A 65 4.79 -3.88 5.56
CA SER A 65 4.74 -3.18 4.29
C SER A 65 4.56 -4.19 3.17
N ALA A 66 3.74 -3.85 2.20
CA ALA A 66 3.53 -4.66 1.03
C ALA A 66 3.51 -3.77 -0.19
N THR A 67 4.04 -4.25 -1.30
CA THR A 67 4.04 -3.53 -2.55
C THR A 67 3.50 -4.45 -3.62
N ILE A 68 2.57 -3.93 -4.41
CA ILE A 68 2.04 -4.63 -5.57
C ILE A 68 2.43 -3.79 -6.77
N ASP A 69 3.18 -4.38 -7.68
CA ASP A 69 3.68 -3.65 -8.84
C ASP A 69 3.26 -4.40 -10.09
N ARG A 70 2.27 -3.87 -10.77
CA ARG A 70 1.75 -4.45 -12.00
C ARG A 70 1.82 -3.50 -13.16
N LEU A 71 2.53 -2.39 -13.00
CA LEU A 71 2.72 -1.49 -14.12
C LEU A 71 3.59 -2.20 -15.15
N PRO A 72 3.32 -1.97 -16.42
CA PRO A 72 4.20 -2.52 -17.44
C PRO A 72 5.59 -2.02 -17.16
N GLU A 73 6.54 -2.93 -17.17
CA GLU A 73 7.88 -2.52 -16.94
C GLU A 73 8.30 -1.54 -17.99
N PRO A 74 8.91 -0.47 -17.59
CA PRO A 74 9.45 0.41 -18.60
C PRO A 74 10.43 -0.41 -19.37
N THR A 75 10.37 -0.32 -20.66
CA THR A 75 11.31 -0.97 -21.52
C THR A 75 12.67 -0.64 -21.01
N PRO A 76 13.45 -1.61 -20.63
CA PRO A 76 14.73 -1.29 -20.08
C PRO A 76 15.45 -0.50 -21.11
N GLU A 77 15.91 0.62 -20.69
CA GLU A 77 16.72 1.40 -21.49
C GLU A 77 17.81 0.56 -21.95
N PRO A 78 18.05 0.53 -23.21
CA PRO A 78 19.24 -0.16 -23.67
C PRO A 78 20.34 0.58 -23.02
N THR A 79 20.70 0.14 -22.00
CA THR A 79 21.75 0.81 -21.36
C THR A 79 22.86 0.92 -22.20
N GLU A 80 23.08 1.45 -22.26
CA GLU A 80 23.71 1.45 -22.67
C GLU A 80 24.58 1.18 -22.42
N GLU A 81 24.86 0.99 -22.50
CA GLU A 81 25.44 0.67 -22.24
C GLU A 81 25.87 0.75 -22.62
#